data_d6a15836b69e740d594b653796e4821c
#
_entry.id   d6a15836b69e740d594b653796e4821c
#
_cell.length_a   1.000
_cell.length_b   1.000
_cell.length_c   1.000
_cell.angle_alpha   90.00
_cell.angle_beta   90.00
_cell.angle_gamma   90.00
#
_symmetry.space_group_name_H-M   'P 1'
#
loop_
_entity.id
_entity.type
_entity.pdbx_description
1 polymer ?
#
loop_
_entity_poly.entity_id
_entity_poly.type
_entity_poly.pdbx_seq_one_letter_code
_entity_poly.pdbx_strand_id
1 'polypeptide(L)'
;TSIIATLVLTMVTCMILGMGLPSIPSYLITATIAAPALVKLGIPVVAAHLFVFYFAMFANLTPPVALAAFAAAGLSGGDPMKTGFASVKLALAGFIVPYMFMFNNELLLLNATLPVAVRVAATSVIGVAMLGIAIEGYLRKEVPVLLRIAAFAGALLLITADVTQDIIGFVILAVILAQQLKGAKAPPLQ
;
A
#
# COMPACT_ATOMS: atom_id res chain seq x y z
N THR A 1 21.24 3.58 12.60
CA THR A 1 19.79 3.35 12.71
C THR A 1 19.32 2.65 11.44
N SER A 2 18.50 1.62 11.54
CA SER A 2 17.99 0.89 10.37
C SER A 2 17.09 1.83 9.56
N ILE A 3 17.28 1.89 8.24
CA ILE A 3 16.45 2.70 7.34
C ILE A 3 14.96 2.35 7.48
N ILE A 4 14.65 1.06 7.62
CA ILE A 4 13.26 0.59 7.81
C ILE A 4 12.66 1.16 9.10
N ALA A 5 13.41 1.14 10.20
CA ALA A 5 12.92 1.71 11.47
C ALA A 5 12.65 3.21 11.34
N THR A 6 13.52 3.95 10.64
CA THR A 6 13.29 5.37 10.39
C THR A 6 12.06 5.61 9.52
N LEU A 7 11.86 4.81 8.47
CA LEU A 7 10.66 4.91 7.61
C LEU A 7 9.38 4.63 8.40
N VAL A 8 9.37 3.60 9.24
CA VAL A 8 8.21 3.28 10.08
C VAL A 8 7.93 4.40 11.08
N LEU A 9 8.95 4.93 11.74
CA LEU A 9 8.79 6.07 12.65
C LEU A 9 8.28 7.32 11.92
N THR A 10 8.81 7.60 10.73
CA THR A 10 8.34 8.70 9.88
C THR A 10 6.89 8.52 9.47
N MET A 11 6.50 7.31 9.06
CA MET A 11 5.10 6.96 8.75
C MET A 11 4.18 7.30 9.93
N VAL A 12 4.50 6.77 11.11
CA VAL A 12 3.69 7.01 12.33
C VAL A 12 3.63 8.50 12.68
N THR A 13 4.76 9.20 12.60
CA THR A 13 4.82 10.65 12.85
C THR A 13 3.95 11.43 11.87
N CYS A 14 4.03 11.13 10.57
CA CYS A 14 3.21 11.78 9.56
C CYS A 14 1.72 11.53 9.76
N MET A 15 1.35 10.30 10.12
CA MET A 15 -0.04 9.96 10.41
C MET A 15 -0.56 10.71 11.64
N ILE A 16 0.23 10.79 12.72
CA ILE A 16 -0.17 11.52 13.94
C ILE A 16 -0.30 13.01 13.68
N LEU A 17 0.70 13.62 13.04
CA LEU A 17 0.70 15.06 12.74
C LEU A 17 -0.36 15.45 11.69
N GLY A 18 -0.72 14.52 10.81
CA GLY A 18 -1.72 14.73 9.78
C GLY A 18 -3.17 14.58 10.25
N MET A 19 -3.39 14.01 11.45
CA MET A 19 -4.74 13.76 11.96
C MET A 19 -5.55 15.05 12.13
N GLY A 20 -6.75 15.05 11.57
CA GLY A 20 -7.70 16.16 11.73
C GLY A 20 -7.39 17.40 10.90
N LEU A 21 -6.39 17.35 10.02
CA LEU A 21 -6.02 18.46 9.16
C LEU A 21 -6.46 18.20 7.72
N PRO A 22 -6.89 19.27 7.00
CA PRO A 22 -7.03 19.20 5.55
C PRO A 22 -5.72 18.85 4.85
N SER A 23 -5.80 18.29 3.64
CA SER A 23 -4.66 17.70 2.92
C SER A 23 -3.43 18.61 2.80
N ILE A 24 -3.60 19.88 2.41
CA ILE A 24 -2.47 20.79 2.20
C ILE A 24 -1.78 21.16 3.51
N PRO A 25 -2.48 21.64 4.57
CA PRO A 25 -1.85 21.89 5.86
C PRO A 25 -1.19 20.65 6.47
N SER A 26 -1.82 19.48 6.36
CA SER A 26 -1.27 18.21 6.84
C SER A 26 0.09 17.93 6.19
N TYR A 27 0.18 18.03 4.86
CA TYR A 27 1.44 17.85 4.15
C TYR A 27 2.48 18.91 4.52
N LEU A 28 2.13 20.18 4.56
CA LEU A 28 3.10 21.26 4.86
C LEU A 28 3.73 21.05 6.25
N ILE A 29 2.95 20.76 7.26
CA ILE A 29 3.45 20.53 8.62
C ILE A 29 4.33 19.27 8.66
N THR A 30 3.88 18.16 8.12
CA THR A 30 4.62 16.91 8.15
C THR A 30 5.90 16.98 7.31
N ALA A 31 5.87 17.65 6.16
CA ALA A 31 7.02 17.78 5.26
C ALA A 31 8.15 18.60 5.88
N THR A 32 7.84 19.68 6.62
CA THR A 32 8.90 20.49 7.25
C THR A 32 9.68 19.72 8.33
N ILE A 33 9.05 18.74 8.97
CA ILE A 33 9.65 17.96 10.05
C ILE A 33 10.27 16.66 9.53
N ALA A 34 9.51 15.89 8.74
CA ALA A 34 9.84 14.52 8.40
C ALA A 34 10.68 14.39 7.11
N ALA A 35 10.42 15.20 6.08
CA ALA A 35 11.14 15.07 4.82
C ALA A 35 12.66 15.34 4.94
N PRO A 36 13.14 16.38 5.69
CA PRO A 36 14.56 16.58 5.88
C PRO A 36 15.29 15.43 6.58
N ALA A 37 14.61 14.71 7.47
CA ALA A 37 15.18 13.54 8.14
C ALA A 37 15.45 12.41 7.14
N LEU A 38 14.53 12.16 6.21
CA LEU A 38 14.69 11.15 5.15
C LEU A 38 15.77 11.55 4.14
N VAL A 39 15.81 12.83 3.74
CA VAL A 39 16.83 13.33 2.81
C VAL A 39 18.24 13.21 3.40
N LYS A 40 18.42 13.47 4.70
CA LYS A 40 19.71 13.25 5.39
C LYS A 40 20.19 11.81 5.38
N LEU A 41 19.30 10.84 5.19
CA LEU A 41 19.63 9.42 5.04
C LEU A 41 19.98 9.04 3.59
N GLY A 42 20.07 10.01 2.68
CA GLY A 42 20.41 9.80 1.27
C GLY A 42 19.21 9.47 0.39
N ILE A 43 17.98 9.60 0.91
CA ILE A 43 16.77 9.37 0.13
C ILE A 43 16.55 10.56 -0.83
N PRO A 44 16.22 10.30 -2.12
CA PRO A 44 15.92 11.37 -3.06
C PRO A 44 14.81 12.29 -2.54
N VAL A 45 14.96 13.60 -2.73
CA VAL A 45 14.02 14.60 -2.21
C VAL A 45 12.58 14.31 -2.64
N VAL A 46 12.37 13.97 -3.91
CA VAL A 46 11.04 13.66 -4.44
C VAL A 46 10.42 12.45 -3.71
N ALA A 47 11.19 11.37 -3.51
CA ALA A 47 10.74 10.18 -2.80
C ALA A 47 10.40 10.50 -1.34
N ALA A 48 11.25 11.26 -0.64
CA ALA A 48 11.02 11.67 0.74
C ALA A 48 9.72 12.48 0.89
N HIS A 49 9.51 13.47 0.01
CA HIS A 49 8.31 14.29 0.04
C HIS A 49 7.04 13.52 -0.34
N LEU A 50 7.10 12.61 -1.32
CA LEU A 50 5.98 11.74 -1.67
C LEU A 50 5.62 10.78 -0.54
N PHE A 51 6.62 10.21 0.15
CA PHE A 51 6.40 9.35 1.31
C PHE A 51 5.65 10.08 2.42
N VAL A 52 6.13 11.26 2.78
CA VAL A 52 5.51 12.11 3.80
C VAL A 52 4.10 12.53 3.40
N PHE A 53 3.92 12.99 2.16
CA PHE A 53 2.62 13.36 1.62
C PHE A 53 1.62 12.21 1.71
N TYR A 54 2.03 11.01 1.30
CA TYR A 54 1.17 9.84 1.26
C TYR A 54 0.63 9.49 2.65
N PHE A 55 1.51 9.41 3.65
CA PHE A 55 1.09 9.08 5.02
C PHE A 55 0.35 10.22 5.73
N ALA A 56 0.62 11.46 5.40
CA ALA A 56 -0.18 12.60 5.85
C ALA A 56 -1.64 12.49 5.33
N MET A 57 -1.84 12.01 4.09
CA MET A 57 -3.18 11.75 3.54
C MET A 57 -3.87 10.56 4.20
N PHE A 58 -3.14 9.49 4.49
CA PHE A 58 -3.68 8.29 5.15
C PHE A 58 -4.17 8.56 6.57
N ALA A 59 -3.70 9.63 7.23
CA ALA A 59 -4.23 10.10 8.50
C ALA A 59 -5.74 10.38 8.45
N ASN A 60 -6.28 10.79 7.30
CA ASN A 60 -7.71 11.05 7.12
C ASN A 60 -8.58 9.77 7.03
N LEU A 61 -7.97 8.60 6.85
CA LEU A 61 -8.64 7.30 6.85
C LEU A 61 -8.48 6.56 8.18
N THR A 62 -7.52 7.00 9.01
CA THR A 62 -7.08 6.24 10.19
C THR A 62 -7.70 6.77 11.48
N PRO A 63 -8.43 5.93 12.25
CA PRO A 63 -8.88 6.30 13.59
C PRO A 63 -7.70 6.72 14.49
N PRO A 64 -7.92 7.60 15.45
CA PRO A 64 -9.22 8.01 16.01
C PRO A 64 -9.91 9.18 15.31
N VAL A 65 -9.26 9.90 14.41
CA VAL A 65 -9.84 11.12 13.80
C VAL A 65 -10.51 10.84 12.44
N ALA A 66 -9.88 10.08 11.54
CA ALA A 66 -10.43 9.47 10.31
C ALA A 66 -11.51 10.32 9.58
N LEU A 67 -11.24 11.60 9.31
CA LEU A 67 -12.25 12.57 8.82
C LEU A 67 -13.04 12.08 7.60
N ALA A 68 -12.34 11.49 6.61
CA ALA A 68 -12.98 11.00 5.39
C ALA A 68 -13.90 9.78 5.68
N ALA A 69 -13.43 8.86 6.53
CA ALA A 69 -14.22 7.69 6.91
C ALA A 69 -15.45 8.08 7.76
N PHE A 70 -15.31 9.07 8.64
CA PHE A 70 -16.41 9.55 9.47
C PHE A 70 -17.44 10.32 8.65
N ALA A 71 -17.01 11.10 7.67
CA ALA A 71 -17.92 11.73 6.72
C ALA A 71 -18.72 10.69 5.91
N ALA A 72 -18.07 9.63 5.43
CA ALA A 72 -18.72 8.52 4.75
C ALA A 72 -19.73 7.78 5.66
N ALA A 73 -19.38 7.57 6.92
CA ALA A 73 -20.29 6.98 7.91
C ALA A 73 -21.53 7.85 8.13
N GLY A 74 -21.37 9.18 8.20
CA GLY A 74 -22.49 10.12 8.32
C GLY A 74 -23.45 10.07 7.12
N LEU A 75 -22.92 9.87 5.90
CA LEU A 75 -23.76 9.73 4.69
C LEU A 75 -24.46 8.36 4.62
N SER A 76 -23.81 7.30 5.05
CA SER A 76 -24.36 5.94 4.99
C SER A 76 -25.23 5.58 6.20
N GLY A 77 -25.26 6.39 7.26
CA GLY A 77 -25.90 6.06 8.53
C GLY A 77 -25.15 4.98 9.33
N GLY A 78 -23.89 4.69 8.98
CA GLY A 78 -23.05 3.69 9.64
C GLY A 78 -22.38 4.19 10.91
N ASP A 79 -21.79 3.26 11.68
CA ASP A 79 -20.97 3.60 12.84
C ASP A 79 -19.63 4.19 12.40
N PRO A 80 -19.24 5.41 12.85
CA PRO A 80 -18.02 6.08 12.42
C PRO A 80 -16.74 5.27 12.71
N MET A 81 -16.61 4.69 13.90
CA MET A 81 -15.40 3.94 14.28
C MET A 81 -15.27 2.64 13.49
N LYS A 82 -16.37 1.91 13.30
CA LYS A 82 -16.39 0.69 12.46
C LYS A 82 -16.04 1.03 11.01
N THR A 83 -16.58 2.12 10.48
CA THR A 83 -16.25 2.61 9.13
C THR A 83 -14.77 3.00 9.04
N GLY A 84 -14.22 3.67 10.03
CA GLY A 84 -12.80 4.00 10.10
C GLY A 84 -11.89 2.77 10.08
N PHE A 85 -12.17 1.76 10.92
CA PHE A 85 -11.39 0.52 10.91
C PHE A 85 -11.54 -0.27 9.60
N ALA A 86 -12.73 -0.29 9.00
CA ALA A 86 -12.95 -0.89 7.69
C ALA A 86 -12.15 -0.16 6.61
N SER A 87 -12.08 1.17 6.65
CA SER A 87 -11.29 1.99 5.73
C SER A 87 -9.80 1.67 5.83
N VAL A 88 -9.26 1.55 7.05
CA VAL A 88 -7.85 1.14 7.26
C VAL A 88 -7.61 -0.25 6.69
N LYS A 89 -8.50 -1.22 6.92
CA LYS A 89 -8.37 -2.59 6.39
C LYS A 89 -8.31 -2.58 4.87
N LEU A 90 -9.20 -1.87 4.21
CA LEU A 90 -9.22 -1.72 2.74
C LEU A 90 -7.96 -1.02 2.22
N ALA A 91 -7.44 -0.05 2.98
CA ALA A 91 -6.26 0.71 2.61
C ALA A 91 -4.93 0.00 2.91
N LEU A 92 -4.92 -1.15 3.62
CA LEU A 92 -3.68 -1.82 4.06
C LEU A 92 -2.70 -2.11 2.93
N ALA A 93 -3.17 -2.56 1.76
CA ALA A 93 -2.32 -2.75 0.60
C ALA A 93 -1.65 -1.42 0.16
N GLY A 94 -2.37 -0.31 0.26
CA GLY A 94 -1.87 1.02 -0.04
C GLY A 94 -0.77 1.50 0.91
N PHE A 95 -0.74 1.05 2.16
CA PHE A 95 0.35 1.38 3.10
C PHE A 95 1.72 0.89 2.64
N ILE A 96 1.77 -0.11 1.78
CA ILE A 96 3.02 -0.66 1.23
C ILE A 96 3.57 0.21 0.09
N VAL A 97 2.69 0.89 -0.67
CA VAL A 97 3.07 1.67 -1.86
C VAL A 97 4.17 2.70 -1.60
N PRO A 98 4.14 3.52 -0.52
CA PRO A 98 5.23 4.45 -0.24
C PRO A 98 6.57 3.77 0.00
N TYR A 99 6.58 2.60 0.62
CA TYR A 99 7.81 1.82 0.79
C TYR A 99 8.35 1.32 -0.55
N MET A 100 7.46 0.97 -1.50
CA MET A 100 7.88 0.51 -2.82
C MET A 100 8.74 1.54 -3.53
N PHE A 101 8.31 2.79 -3.62
CA PHE A 101 9.09 3.81 -4.31
C PHE A 101 10.28 4.35 -3.47
N MET A 102 10.32 4.09 -2.16
CA MET A 102 11.50 4.37 -1.34
C MET A 102 12.66 3.41 -1.65
N PHE A 103 12.35 2.17 -1.99
CA PHE A 103 13.34 1.16 -2.36
C PHE A 103 13.54 1.04 -3.88
N ASN A 104 12.57 1.48 -4.68
CA ASN A 104 12.57 1.43 -6.15
C ASN A 104 12.33 2.82 -6.73
N ASN A 105 13.39 3.62 -6.81
CA ASN A 105 13.33 4.98 -7.38
C ASN A 105 12.86 5.01 -8.83
N GLU A 106 12.94 3.88 -9.54
CA GLU A 106 12.48 3.68 -10.92
C GLU A 106 10.96 3.86 -11.06
N LEU A 107 10.17 3.58 -9.99
CA LEU A 107 8.74 3.89 -9.94
C LEU A 107 8.44 5.39 -10.05
N LEU A 108 9.38 6.21 -9.60
CA LEU A 108 9.29 7.68 -9.70
C LEU A 108 9.98 8.22 -10.94
N LEU A 109 10.34 7.36 -11.90
CA LEU A 109 11.08 7.68 -13.11
C LEU A 109 12.46 8.33 -12.83
N LEU A 110 12.98 8.14 -11.63
CA LEU A 110 14.31 8.66 -11.27
C LEU A 110 15.36 7.70 -11.83
N ASN A 111 16.13 8.20 -12.82
CA ASN A 111 17.19 7.45 -13.51
C ASN A 111 16.75 6.14 -14.20
N ALA A 112 15.45 6.00 -14.50
CA ALA A 112 14.91 4.82 -15.17
C ALA A 112 14.80 5.01 -16.68
N THR A 113 15.10 3.94 -17.44
CA THR A 113 14.70 3.87 -18.85
C THR A 113 13.21 3.52 -18.93
N LEU A 114 12.54 3.96 -19.99
CA LEU A 114 11.10 3.72 -20.16
C LEU A 114 10.71 2.23 -20.05
N PRO A 115 11.43 1.26 -20.65
CA PRO A 115 11.10 -0.17 -20.51
C PRO A 115 11.18 -0.66 -19.06
N VAL A 116 12.19 -0.22 -18.30
CA VAL A 116 12.36 -0.58 -16.89
C VAL A 116 11.22 0.00 -16.05
N ALA A 117 10.90 1.28 -16.25
CA ALA A 117 9.82 1.94 -15.52
C ALA A 117 8.46 1.26 -15.78
N VAL A 118 8.16 0.91 -17.03
CA VAL A 118 6.92 0.19 -17.39
C VAL A 118 6.87 -1.20 -16.74
N ARG A 119 7.98 -1.95 -16.77
CA ARG A 119 8.06 -3.26 -16.09
C ARG A 119 7.78 -3.12 -14.60
N VAL A 120 8.51 -2.24 -13.93
CA VAL A 120 8.41 -2.05 -12.47
C VAL A 120 7.02 -1.56 -12.08
N ALA A 121 6.41 -0.66 -12.87
CA ALA A 121 5.03 -0.23 -12.64
C ALA A 121 4.04 -1.40 -12.79
N ALA A 122 4.19 -2.23 -13.82
CA ALA A 122 3.31 -3.38 -14.05
C ALA A 122 3.43 -4.42 -12.92
N THR A 123 4.65 -4.81 -12.53
CA THR A 123 4.87 -5.77 -11.43
C THR A 123 4.38 -5.23 -10.10
N SER A 124 4.55 -3.92 -9.86
CA SER A 124 4.05 -3.24 -8.67
C SER A 124 2.52 -3.24 -8.57
N VAL A 125 1.81 -2.95 -9.66
CA VAL A 125 0.34 -2.99 -9.70
C VAL A 125 -0.15 -4.41 -9.39
N ILE A 126 0.47 -5.43 -9.99
CA ILE A 126 0.14 -6.83 -9.75
C ILE A 126 0.46 -7.21 -8.28
N GLY A 127 1.60 -6.78 -7.75
CA GLY A 127 1.99 -7.00 -6.36
C GLY A 127 0.97 -6.40 -5.38
N VAL A 128 0.53 -5.15 -5.60
CA VAL A 128 -0.50 -4.52 -4.77
C VAL A 128 -1.84 -5.26 -4.87
N ALA A 129 -2.23 -5.73 -6.05
CA ALA A 129 -3.42 -6.54 -6.21
C ALA A 129 -3.32 -7.88 -5.44
N MET A 130 -2.14 -8.53 -5.46
CA MET A 130 -1.90 -9.73 -4.66
C MET A 130 -1.94 -9.46 -3.16
N LEU A 131 -1.45 -8.30 -2.69
CA LEU A 131 -1.62 -7.87 -1.29
C LEU A 131 -3.10 -7.74 -0.92
N GLY A 132 -3.91 -7.17 -1.80
CA GLY A 132 -5.36 -7.10 -1.62
C GLY A 132 -5.98 -8.49 -1.45
N ILE A 133 -5.63 -9.45 -2.30
CA ILE A 133 -6.08 -10.85 -2.20
C ILE A 133 -5.64 -11.48 -0.87
N ALA A 134 -4.39 -11.25 -0.45
CA ALA A 134 -3.87 -11.79 0.81
C ALA A 134 -4.60 -11.24 2.04
N ILE A 135 -4.90 -9.94 2.04
CA ILE A 135 -5.56 -9.24 3.16
C ILE A 135 -7.04 -9.62 3.23
N GLU A 136 -7.77 -9.51 2.11
CA GLU A 136 -9.20 -9.83 2.08
C GLU A 136 -9.46 -11.33 2.18
N GLY A 137 -8.54 -12.17 1.69
CA GLY A 137 -8.71 -13.62 1.67
C GLY A 137 -9.76 -14.09 0.68
N TYR A 138 -10.07 -13.29 -0.33
CA TYR A 138 -11.08 -13.55 -1.34
C TYR A 138 -10.63 -13.05 -2.71
N LEU A 139 -10.94 -13.80 -3.76
CA LEU A 139 -10.79 -13.35 -5.14
C LEU A 139 -12.07 -13.69 -5.95
N ARG A 140 -12.28 -14.95 -6.32
CA ARG A 140 -13.52 -15.50 -6.85
C ARG A 140 -14.24 -16.38 -5.83
N LYS A 141 -13.48 -16.95 -4.93
CA LYS A 141 -13.88 -17.73 -3.77
C LYS A 141 -12.90 -17.46 -2.63
N GLU A 142 -13.22 -17.96 -1.44
CA GLU A 142 -12.30 -17.86 -0.30
C GLU A 142 -10.93 -18.44 -0.63
N VAL A 143 -9.89 -17.72 -0.25
CA VAL A 143 -8.48 -18.12 -0.45
C VAL A 143 -8.00 -18.77 0.84
N PRO A 144 -7.57 -20.06 0.81
CA PRO A 144 -7.03 -20.73 1.98
C PRO A 144 -5.87 -19.96 2.62
N VAL A 145 -5.73 -20.04 3.94
CA VAL A 145 -4.73 -19.29 4.71
C VAL A 145 -3.31 -19.49 4.16
N LEU A 146 -2.94 -20.70 3.78
CA LEU A 146 -1.64 -21.00 3.19
C LEU A 146 -1.37 -20.21 1.89
N LEU A 147 -2.39 -20.10 1.02
CA LEU A 147 -2.28 -19.32 -0.21
C LEU A 147 -2.33 -17.81 0.04
N ARG A 148 -2.97 -17.37 1.11
CA ARG A 148 -2.92 -15.95 1.53
C ARG A 148 -1.49 -15.58 1.95
N ILE A 149 -0.81 -16.45 2.72
CA ILE A 149 0.60 -16.25 3.09
C ILE A 149 1.48 -16.26 1.85
N ALA A 150 1.27 -17.20 0.93
CA ALA A 150 1.99 -17.24 -0.34
C ALA A 150 1.71 -15.98 -1.20
N ALA A 151 0.47 -15.50 -1.27
CA ALA A 151 0.10 -14.26 -1.96
C ALA A 151 0.82 -13.05 -1.36
N PHE A 152 0.88 -12.96 -0.04
CA PHE A 152 1.61 -11.90 0.66
C PHE A 152 3.10 -11.92 0.33
N ALA A 153 3.74 -13.09 0.42
CA ALA A 153 5.16 -13.26 0.08
C ALA A 153 5.42 -12.95 -1.41
N GLY A 154 4.61 -13.48 -2.33
CA GLY A 154 4.71 -13.22 -3.76
C GLY A 154 4.49 -11.75 -4.12
N ALA A 155 3.59 -11.07 -3.42
CA ALA A 155 3.38 -9.64 -3.58
C ALA A 155 4.63 -8.84 -3.21
N LEU A 156 5.26 -9.15 -2.08
CA LEU A 156 6.50 -8.48 -1.66
C LEU A 156 7.63 -8.71 -2.68
N LEU A 157 7.74 -9.90 -3.27
CA LEU A 157 8.71 -10.20 -4.31
C LEU A 157 8.48 -9.37 -5.58
N LEU A 158 7.24 -9.21 -6.03
CA LEU A 158 6.90 -8.40 -7.21
C LEU A 158 7.14 -6.90 -7.00
N ILE A 159 7.25 -6.46 -5.74
CA ILE A 159 7.47 -5.07 -5.37
C ILE A 159 8.95 -4.68 -5.42
N THR A 160 9.88 -5.63 -5.31
CA THR A 160 11.32 -5.36 -5.18
C THR A 160 12.04 -5.00 -6.47
N ALA A 161 11.36 -5.01 -7.63
CA ALA A 161 11.89 -4.67 -8.96
C ALA A 161 13.09 -5.51 -9.45
N ASP A 162 13.33 -6.68 -8.84
CA ASP A 162 14.32 -7.65 -9.28
C ASP A 162 13.69 -8.69 -10.20
N VAL A 163 14.31 -8.94 -11.37
CA VAL A 163 13.76 -9.86 -12.38
C VAL A 163 13.58 -11.28 -11.86
N THR A 164 14.50 -11.76 -11.01
CA THR A 164 14.42 -13.11 -10.43
C THR A 164 13.23 -13.22 -9.47
N GLN A 165 13.03 -12.18 -8.67
CA GLN A 165 11.93 -12.10 -7.72
C GLN A 165 10.58 -11.93 -8.44
N ASP A 166 10.55 -11.18 -9.54
CA ASP A 166 9.38 -11.05 -10.40
C ASP A 166 8.91 -12.41 -10.91
N ILE A 167 9.84 -13.27 -11.39
CA ILE A 167 9.50 -14.61 -11.88
C ILE A 167 8.87 -15.47 -10.78
N ILE A 168 9.44 -15.46 -9.58
CA ILE A 168 8.90 -16.21 -8.44
C ILE A 168 7.50 -15.68 -8.06
N GLY A 169 7.33 -14.37 -8.01
CA GLY A 169 6.05 -13.73 -7.72
C GLY A 169 4.97 -14.09 -8.74
N PHE A 170 5.31 -14.12 -10.04
CA PHE A 170 4.38 -14.56 -11.09
C PHE A 170 4.03 -16.04 -11.01
N VAL A 171 4.97 -16.91 -10.64
CA VAL A 171 4.68 -18.33 -10.40
C VAL A 171 3.67 -18.49 -9.27
N ILE A 172 3.85 -17.78 -8.15
CA ILE A 172 2.91 -17.80 -7.03
C ILE A 172 1.53 -17.30 -7.48
N LEU A 173 1.48 -16.20 -8.22
CA LEU A 173 0.22 -15.68 -8.77
C LEU A 173 -0.47 -16.71 -9.66
N ALA A 174 0.28 -17.36 -10.56
CA ALA A 174 -0.28 -18.38 -11.44
C ALA A 174 -0.88 -19.57 -10.67
N VAL A 175 -0.24 -20.02 -9.59
CA VAL A 175 -0.76 -21.08 -8.71
C VAL A 175 -2.06 -20.64 -8.05
N ILE A 176 -2.14 -19.41 -7.54
CA ILE A 176 -3.35 -18.86 -6.92
C ILE A 176 -4.48 -18.79 -7.95
N LEU A 177 -4.22 -18.24 -9.13
CA LEU A 177 -5.21 -18.15 -10.21
C LEU A 177 -5.70 -19.54 -10.67
N ALA A 178 -4.79 -20.50 -10.85
CA ALA A 178 -5.14 -21.87 -11.21
C ALA A 178 -6.07 -22.53 -10.19
N GLN A 179 -5.84 -22.31 -8.89
CA GLN A 179 -6.73 -22.82 -7.83
C GLN A 179 -8.08 -22.09 -7.81
N GLN A 180 -8.10 -20.80 -8.09
CA GLN A 180 -9.33 -20.01 -8.15
C GLN A 180 -10.21 -20.40 -9.36
N LEU A 181 -9.60 -20.84 -10.45
CA LEU A 181 -10.31 -21.33 -11.64
C LEU A 181 -10.84 -22.77 -11.48
N LYS A 182 -10.09 -23.64 -10.77
CA LYS A 182 -10.50 -25.04 -10.46
C LYS A 182 -11.58 -25.04 -9.38
N GLY A 183 -12.82 -24.79 -9.71
CA GLY A 183 -13.94 -24.87 -8.76
C GLY A 183 -14.92 -23.71 -8.77
N ALA A 184 -14.86 -22.88 -9.78
CA ALA A 184 -15.91 -21.91 -10.05
C ALA A 184 -17.15 -22.63 -10.59
N LYS A 185 -17.93 -23.32 -9.71
CA LYS A 185 -19.35 -23.53 -9.98
C LYS A 185 -19.99 -22.15 -9.90
N ALA A 186 -20.69 -21.73 -10.96
CA ALA A 186 -21.46 -20.51 -10.96
C ALA A 186 -22.37 -20.45 -9.72
N PRO A 187 -22.46 -19.32 -9.00
CA PRO A 187 -23.42 -19.18 -7.93
C PRO A 187 -24.83 -19.37 -8.54
N PRO A 188 -25.75 -20.06 -7.83
CA PRO A 188 -27.14 -20.13 -8.29
C PRO A 188 -27.69 -18.70 -8.34
N LEU A 189 -28.26 -18.33 -9.47
CA LEU A 189 -29.03 -17.12 -9.64
C LEU A 189 -30.18 -17.15 -8.64
N GLN A 190 -30.16 -16.27 -7.64
CA GLN A 190 -31.31 -15.95 -6.79
C GLN A 190 -31.93 -14.66 -7.27
#